data_81291b67da5b968f448abdc1f29466dc
#
_entry.id   81291b67da5b968f448abdc1f29466dc
#
_cell.length_a   1.000
_cell.length_b   1.000
_cell.length_c   1.000
_cell.angle_alpha   90.00
_cell.angle_beta   90.00
_cell.angle_gamma   90.00
#
_symmetry.space_group_name_H-M   'P 1'
#
loop_
_entity.id
_entity.type
_entity.pdbx_description
1 polymer ?
#
loop_
_entity_poly.entity_id
_entity_poly.type
_entity_poly.pdbx_seq_one_letter_code
_entity_poly.pdbx_strand_id
1 'polypeptide(L)'
;MTAYSGLYDRLAPDKATLVVVDVQHDFCSPSGEMARRGRDVSSVPAAVEKINRLVTAARVAGVPVVFVRTTHSPSDHAPSWRYRCGTEDPPTICAENSQGADFYGVAPAAGETVVTKHRYSAFGDPSFQKTIEASGRPSLVFTGVATNVCVETSLRDAVCADFFTTLVEDACAAYSPAAHEASVANVATNFGFVTTTAAVEAVWSQERDTKTFETIDHIK
;
A
#
# COMPACT_ATOMS: atom_id res chain seq x y z
N MET A 1 -26.32 -7.18 -14.32
CA MET A 1 -25.76 -6.29 -13.27
C MET A 1 -24.44 -6.92 -12.86
N THR A 2 -23.35 -6.18 -12.96
CA THR A 2 -22.01 -6.68 -12.64
C THR A 2 -21.89 -6.96 -11.14
N ALA A 3 -21.24 -8.07 -10.78
CA ALA A 3 -21.07 -8.56 -9.41
C ALA A 3 -20.21 -7.64 -8.50
N TYR A 4 -19.90 -6.41 -8.92
CA TYR A 4 -18.99 -5.47 -8.24
C TYR A 4 -19.51 -4.03 -8.37
N SER A 5 -20.75 -3.77 -7.94
CA SER A 5 -21.42 -2.49 -8.17
C SER A 5 -21.07 -1.38 -7.16
N GLY A 6 -20.49 -1.69 -6.01
CA GLY A 6 -20.18 -0.70 -4.98
C GLY A 6 -18.91 -1.00 -4.19
N LEU A 7 -18.49 -0.03 -3.35
CA LEU A 7 -17.32 -0.14 -2.48
C LEU A 7 -17.42 -1.36 -1.55
N TYR A 8 -18.59 -1.63 -1.00
CA TYR A 8 -18.83 -2.79 -0.13
C TYR A 8 -18.46 -4.10 -0.81
N ASP A 9 -18.91 -4.32 -2.05
CA ASP A 9 -18.62 -5.54 -2.81
C ASP A 9 -17.11 -5.71 -3.07
N ARG A 10 -16.39 -4.59 -3.23
CA ARG A 10 -14.93 -4.59 -3.45
C ARG A 10 -14.15 -4.84 -2.18
N LEU A 11 -14.66 -4.43 -1.03
CA LEU A 11 -14.06 -4.65 0.29
C LEU A 11 -14.48 -5.99 0.91
N ALA A 12 -15.41 -6.73 0.31
CA ALA A 12 -15.90 -7.99 0.88
C ALA A 12 -14.73 -8.93 1.21
N PRO A 13 -14.71 -9.55 2.42
CA PRO A 13 -13.58 -10.33 2.89
C PRO A 13 -13.16 -11.50 1.98
N ASP A 14 -14.11 -12.06 1.23
CA ASP A 14 -13.87 -13.14 0.27
C ASP A 14 -13.32 -12.65 -1.08
N LYS A 15 -13.31 -11.34 -1.35
CA LYS A 15 -12.89 -10.73 -2.61
C LYS A 15 -11.65 -9.84 -2.48
N ALA A 16 -11.38 -9.34 -1.30
CA ALA A 16 -10.32 -8.36 -1.05
C ALA A 16 -9.01 -9.01 -0.60
N THR A 17 -7.89 -8.37 -0.95
CA THR A 17 -6.55 -8.60 -0.39
C THR A 17 -6.00 -7.27 0.09
N LEU A 18 -5.52 -7.20 1.33
CA LEU A 18 -4.83 -6.02 1.85
C LEU A 18 -3.37 -6.01 1.40
N VAL A 19 -2.93 -4.92 0.79
CA VAL A 19 -1.56 -4.72 0.32
C VAL A 19 -0.91 -3.60 1.14
N VAL A 20 0.09 -3.96 1.95
CA VAL A 20 0.85 -3.03 2.79
C VAL A 20 2.18 -2.72 2.11
N VAL A 21 2.36 -1.48 1.62
CA VAL A 21 3.46 -1.11 0.74
C VAL A 21 4.53 -0.32 1.50
N ASP A 22 5.75 -0.84 1.52
CA ASP A 22 6.99 -0.16 1.92
C ASP A 22 6.97 0.53 3.29
N VAL A 23 6.29 -0.04 4.27
CA VAL A 23 6.32 0.46 5.64
C VAL A 23 7.60 -0.03 6.33
N GLN A 24 8.75 0.59 5.95
CA GLN A 24 10.10 0.20 6.32
C GLN A 24 10.84 1.34 7.03
N HIS A 25 11.88 1.00 7.81
CA HIS A 25 12.62 1.98 8.61
C HIS A 25 13.16 3.16 7.80
N ASP A 26 13.79 2.94 6.66
CA ASP A 26 14.37 4.02 5.86
C ASP A 26 13.33 4.99 5.29
N PHE A 27 12.10 4.52 5.06
CA PHE A 27 11.00 5.34 4.56
C PHE A 27 10.19 6.01 5.69
N CYS A 28 10.15 5.42 6.88
CA CYS A 28 9.18 5.74 7.91
C CYS A 28 9.78 6.34 9.19
N SER A 29 10.98 5.88 9.58
CA SER A 29 11.59 6.25 10.85
C SER A 29 12.13 7.68 10.84
N PRO A 30 12.00 8.44 11.95
CA PRO A 30 12.70 9.72 12.12
C PRO A 30 14.23 9.60 12.01
N SER A 31 14.79 8.40 12.24
CA SER A 31 16.20 8.09 12.02
C SER A 31 16.48 7.41 10.68
N GLY A 32 15.47 7.20 9.84
CA GLY A 32 15.58 6.57 8.54
C GLY A 32 16.19 7.48 7.47
N GLU A 33 16.49 6.90 6.32
CA GLU A 33 17.19 7.60 5.24
C GLU A 33 16.37 8.77 4.69
N MET A 34 15.04 8.64 4.58
CA MET A 34 14.21 9.74 4.07
C MET A 34 14.22 10.95 5.00
N ALA A 35 14.17 10.73 6.33
CA ALA A 35 14.32 11.82 7.30
C ALA A 35 15.72 12.46 7.24
N ARG A 36 16.78 11.65 7.10
CA ARG A 36 18.17 12.15 6.90
C ARG A 36 18.31 13.01 5.64
N ARG A 37 17.53 12.74 4.60
CA ARG A 37 17.43 13.55 3.36
C ARG A 37 16.52 14.78 3.50
N GLY A 38 16.06 15.11 4.72
CA GLY A 38 15.20 16.25 4.98
C GLY A 38 13.76 16.08 4.52
N ARG A 39 13.29 14.84 4.33
CA ARG A 39 11.88 14.56 4.05
C ARG A 39 11.07 14.60 5.33
N ASP A 40 9.89 15.19 5.26
CA ASP A 40 8.96 15.22 6.40
C ASP A 40 8.27 13.86 6.58
N VAL A 41 8.60 13.16 7.65
CA VAL A 41 8.00 11.87 8.03
C VAL A 41 6.95 12.01 9.16
N SER A 42 6.56 13.21 9.51
CA SER A 42 5.67 13.50 10.66
C SER A 42 4.27 12.88 10.53
N SER A 43 3.79 12.67 9.31
CA SER A 43 2.49 12.00 9.04
C SER A 43 2.55 10.49 9.17
N VAL A 44 3.74 9.87 9.12
CA VAL A 44 3.90 8.43 9.09
C VAL A 44 3.38 7.72 10.34
N PRO A 45 3.63 8.19 11.59
CA PRO A 45 3.13 7.50 12.78
C PRO A 45 1.61 7.30 12.79
N ALA A 46 0.84 8.31 12.37
CA ALA A 46 -0.61 8.21 12.29
C ALA A 46 -1.05 7.19 11.23
N ALA A 47 -0.41 7.17 10.06
CA ALA A 47 -0.70 6.18 9.04
C ALA A 47 -0.35 4.76 9.51
N VAL A 48 0.78 4.55 10.20
CA VAL A 48 1.18 3.25 10.74
C VAL A 48 0.19 2.75 11.79
N GLU A 49 -0.37 3.61 12.62
CA GLU A 49 -1.45 3.24 13.55
C GLU A 49 -2.67 2.70 12.78
N LYS A 50 -3.10 3.38 11.73
CA LYS A 50 -4.21 2.96 10.87
C LYS A 50 -3.91 1.65 10.14
N ILE A 51 -2.69 1.50 9.62
CA ILE A 51 -2.25 0.25 8.97
C ILE A 51 -2.32 -0.93 9.94
N ASN A 52 -1.87 -0.77 11.19
CA ASN A 52 -1.97 -1.83 12.21
C ASN A 52 -3.42 -2.22 12.49
N ARG A 53 -4.34 -1.26 12.53
CA ARG A 53 -5.78 -1.52 12.67
C ARG A 53 -6.31 -2.33 11.50
N LEU A 54 -6.00 -1.92 10.26
CA LEU A 54 -6.39 -2.65 9.06
C LEU A 54 -5.83 -4.07 9.02
N VAL A 55 -4.55 -4.25 9.33
CA VAL A 55 -3.91 -5.57 9.41
C VAL A 55 -4.60 -6.45 10.44
N THR A 56 -4.94 -5.90 11.60
CA THR A 56 -5.68 -6.63 12.63
C THR A 56 -7.08 -7.02 12.15
N ALA A 57 -7.82 -6.08 11.57
CA ALA A 57 -9.14 -6.34 11.03
C ALA A 57 -9.12 -7.37 9.89
N ALA A 58 -8.14 -7.28 8.98
CA ALA A 58 -7.93 -8.23 7.88
C ALA A 58 -7.72 -9.65 8.42
N ARG A 59 -6.84 -9.81 9.41
CA ARG A 59 -6.56 -11.11 10.06
C ARG A 59 -7.82 -11.72 10.69
N VAL A 60 -8.60 -10.92 11.40
CA VAL A 60 -9.86 -11.37 12.02
C VAL A 60 -10.90 -11.76 10.96
N ALA A 61 -10.99 -11.01 9.89
CA ALA A 61 -11.95 -11.25 8.80
C ALA A 61 -11.52 -12.34 7.79
N GLY A 62 -10.30 -12.89 7.93
CA GLY A 62 -9.74 -13.84 6.96
C GLY A 62 -9.36 -13.21 5.61
N VAL A 63 -9.14 -11.89 5.58
CA VAL A 63 -8.62 -11.18 4.41
C VAL A 63 -7.10 -11.40 4.35
N PRO A 64 -6.55 -11.93 3.24
CA PRO A 64 -5.11 -12.07 3.10
C PRO A 64 -4.40 -10.73 3.17
N VAL A 65 -3.26 -10.72 3.87
CA VAL A 65 -2.37 -9.56 3.93
C VAL A 65 -1.10 -9.88 3.14
N VAL A 66 -0.78 -9.03 2.18
CA VAL A 66 0.47 -9.08 1.42
C VAL A 66 1.32 -7.88 1.81
N PHE A 67 2.47 -8.15 2.41
CA PHE A 67 3.46 -7.14 2.71
C PHE A 67 4.41 -6.98 1.53
N VAL A 68 4.54 -5.76 1.05
CA VAL A 68 5.51 -5.40 0.00
C VAL A 68 6.63 -4.61 0.66
N ARG A 69 7.87 -5.01 0.41
CA ARG A 69 9.05 -4.26 0.83
C ARG A 69 9.97 -3.97 -0.33
N THR A 70 10.71 -2.89 -0.23
CA THR A 70 11.80 -2.56 -1.14
C THR A 70 13.13 -3.02 -0.53
N THR A 71 13.99 -3.62 -1.33
CA THR A 71 15.42 -3.77 -1.01
C THR A 71 16.27 -3.31 -2.19
N HIS A 72 17.47 -2.84 -1.90
CA HIS A 72 18.45 -2.48 -2.91
C HIS A 72 19.81 -3.11 -2.61
N SER A 73 20.44 -3.60 -3.65
CA SER A 73 21.83 -4.03 -3.69
C SER A 73 22.52 -3.42 -4.91
N PRO A 74 23.86 -3.39 -4.96
CA PRO A 74 24.56 -2.87 -6.14
C PRO A 74 24.17 -3.55 -7.46
N SER A 75 23.76 -4.81 -7.41
CA SER A 75 23.30 -5.57 -8.59
C SER A 75 21.96 -5.07 -9.14
N ASP A 76 21.14 -4.40 -8.32
CA ASP A 76 19.83 -3.89 -8.72
C ASP A 76 19.90 -2.50 -9.38
N HIS A 77 21.07 -1.88 -9.39
CA HIS A 77 21.28 -0.53 -9.87
C HIS A 77 21.37 -0.47 -11.40
N ALA A 78 20.22 -0.47 -12.06
CA ALA A 78 20.16 -0.25 -13.51
C ALA A 78 20.71 1.15 -13.91
N PRO A 79 21.16 1.34 -15.15
CA PRO A 79 21.67 2.64 -15.61
C PRO A 79 20.72 3.81 -15.39
N SER A 80 19.42 3.62 -15.61
CA SER A 80 18.39 4.64 -15.36
C SER A 80 18.27 5.02 -13.88
N TRP A 81 18.48 4.06 -12.97
CA TRP A 81 18.46 4.31 -11.54
C TRP A 81 19.68 5.13 -11.10
N ARG A 82 20.88 4.77 -11.58
CA ARG A 82 22.12 5.52 -11.34
C ARG A 82 22.02 6.94 -11.86
N TYR A 83 21.54 7.11 -13.10
CA TYR A 83 21.29 8.43 -13.69
C TYR A 83 20.36 9.29 -12.84
N ARG A 84 19.24 8.73 -12.39
CA ARG A 84 18.28 9.42 -11.51
C ARG A 84 18.89 9.81 -10.16
N CYS A 85 19.75 8.99 -9.59
CA CYS A 85 20.44 9.29 -8.35
C CYS A 85 21.61 10.26 -8.51
N GLY A 86 22.04 10.53 -9.75
CA GLY A 86 23.15 11.43 -10.07
C GLY A 86 24.52 10.89 -9.64
N THR A 87 24.65 9.58 -9.50
CA THR A 87 25.89 8.93 -9.05
C THR A 87 25.98 7.49 -9.57
N GLU A 88 27.20 7.03 -9.83
CA GLU A 88 27.48 5.63 -10.19
C GLU A 88 27.28 4.68 -8.99
N ASP A 89 27.41 5.19 -7.77
CA ASP A 89 27.15 4.48 -6.52
C ASP A 89 26.00 5.13 -5.77
N PRO A 90 24.73 4.78 -6.11
CA PRO A 90 23.56 5.36 -5.47
C PRO A 90 23.54 5.02 -3.98
N PRO A 91 23.13 5.98 -3.14
CA PRO A 91 22.95 5.71 -1.71
C PRO A 91 21.93 4.59 -1.53
N THR A 92 22.31 3.64 -0.72
CA THR A 92 21.55 2.41 -0.45
C THR A 92 20.41 2.65 0.53
N ILE A 93 19.31 3.22 0.05
CA ILE A 93 18.06 3.24 0.81
C ILE A 93 17.50 1.81 0.86
N CYS A 94 17.05 1.35 2.01
CA CYS A 94 16.60 -0.03 2.21
C CYS A 94 17.65 -1.06 1.72
N ALA A 95 18.92 -0.86 2.07
CA ALA A 95 19.97 -1.78 1.68
C ALA A 95 19.63 -3.21 2.14
N GLU A 96 19.88 -4.18 1.29
CA GLU A 96 19.64 -5.58 1.61
C GLU A 96 20.34 -5.97 2.91
N ASN A 97 19.62 -6.68 3.80
CA ASN A 97 20.09 -7.10 5.13
C ASN A 97 20.44 -5.94 6.09
N SER A 98 19.96 -4.73 5.86
CA SER A 98 20.11 -3.60 6.77
C SER A 98 18.84 -3.34 7.58
N GLN A 99 18.98 -2.68 8.74
CA GLN A 99 17.83 -2.19 9.51
C GLN A 99 16.93 -1.25 8.69
N GLY A 100 17.50 -0.51 7.73
CA GLY A 100 16.74 0.36 6.84
C GLY A 100 15.68 -0.38 6.03
N ALA A 101 15.95 -1.64 5.69
CA ALA A 101 15.04 -2.52 4.95
C ALA A 101 14.03 -3.27 5.84
N ASP A 102 14.18 -3.24 7.16
CA ASP A 102 13.24 -3.88 8.09
C ASP A 102 11.90 -3.14 8.13
N PHE A 103 10.82 -3.86 8.44
CA PHE A 103 9.49 -3.27 8.63
C PHE A 103 9.47 -2.34 9.85
N TYR A 104 8.69 -1.26 9.75
CA TYR A 104 8.60 -0.20 10.77
C TYR A 104 7.21 -0.14 11.39
N GLY A 105 7.11 -0.47 12.67
CA GLY A 105 5.87 -0.34 13.45
C GLY A 105 4.73 -1.30 13.06
N VAL A 106 4.87 -2.03 11.97
CA VAL A 106 4.00 -3.13 11.54
C VAL A 106 4.87 -4.22 10.91
N ALA A 107 4.51 -5.47 11.09
CA ALA A 107 5.27 -6.59 10.54
C ALA A 107 4.35 -7.75 10.12
N PRO A 108 4.79 -8.55 9.13
CA PRO A 108 4.07 -9.76 8.75
C PRO A 108 4.06 -10.78 9.90
N ALA A 109 2.96 -11.47 10.07
CA ALA A 109 2.87 -12.65 10.93
C ALA A 109 3.45 -13.88 10.22
N ALA A 110 3.70 -14.93 10.99
CA ALA A 110 4.15 -16.20 10.41
C ALA A 110 3.15 -16.73 9.38
N GLY A 111 3.62 -17.02 8.19
CA GLY A 111 2.82 -17.51 7.07
C GLY A 111 2.18 -16.43 6.19
N GLU A 112 2.28 -15.16 6.56
CA GLU A 112 1.86 -14.07 5.67
C GLU A 112 2.87 -13.85 4.54
N THR A 113 2.37 -13.46 3.39
CA THR A 113 3.19 -13.26 2.21
C THR A 113 3.98 -11.96 2.28
N VAL A 114 5.28 -12.06 2.02
CA VAL A 114 6.17 -10.91 1.84
C VAL A 114 6.71 -10.95 0.41
N VAL A 115 6.49 -9.86 -0.34
CA VAL A 115 7.06 -9.66 -1.68
C VAL A 115 8.14 -8.60 -1.59
N THR A 116 9.30 -8.90 -2.15
CA THR A 116 10.42 -7.95 -2.23
C THR A 116 10.49 -7.39 -3.65
N LYS A 117 10.52 -6.07 -3.76
CA LYS A 117 10.67 -5.37 -5.05
C LYS A 117 11.93 -4.49 -5.04
N HIS A 118 12.40 -4.14 -6.23
CA HIS A 118 13.58 -3.29 -6.43
C HIS A 118 13.26 -2.00 -7.21
N ARG A 119 11.97 -1.72 -7.43
CA ARG A 119 11.45 -0.52 -8.13
C ARG A 119 10.20 -0.01 -7.41
N TYR A 120 9.60 1.07 -7.92
CA TYR A 120 8.45 1.71 -7.28
C TYR A 120 7.22 0.81 -7.20
N SER A 121 6.86 0.18 -8.32
CA SER A 121 5.69 -0.69 -8.37
C SER A 121 5.97 -2.07 -7.78
N ALA A 122 5.02 -2.60 -7.05
CA ALA A 122 5.02 -4.01 -6.62
C ALA A 122 4.94 -4.96 -7.83
N PHE A 123 4.26 -4.57 -8.90
CA PHE A 123 4.17 -5.33 -10.16
C PHE A 123 5.50 -5.35 -10.95
N GLY A 124 6.47 -4.55 -10.56
CA GLY A 124 7.85 -4.66 -11.09
C GLY A 124 8.55 -5.97 -10.73
N ASP A 125 8.01 -6.71 -9.77
CA ASP A 125 8.42 -8.08 -9.45
C ASP A 125 7.33 -9.08 -9.88
N PRO A 126 7.63 -10.04 -10.78
CA PRO A 126 6.63 -11.00 -11.26
C PRO A 126 6.03 -11.89 -10.16
N SER A 127 6.68 -12.01 -9.00
CA SER A 127 6.15 -12.81 -7.88
C SER A 127 4.93 -12.16 -7.26
N PHE A 128 4.85 -10.82 -7.25
CA PHE A 128 3.69 -10.10 -6.73
C PHE A 128 2.44 -10.44 -7.53
N GLN A 129 2.48 -10.25 -8.84
CA GLN A 129 1.32 -10.55 -9.70
C GLN A 129 0.87 -12.01 -9.56
N LYS A 130 1.81 -12.96 -9.60
CA LYS A 130 1.50 -14.38 -9.39
C LYS A 130 0.85 -14.65 -8.04
N THR A 131 1.32 -13.99 -6.98
CA THR A 131 0.76 -14.10 -5.63
C THR A 131 -0.69 -13.63 -5.59
N ILE A 132 -0.96 -12.45 -6.17
CA ILE A 132 -2.31 -11.89 -6.17
C ILE A 132 -3.25 -12.74 -7.03
N GLU A 133 -2.84 -13.15 -8.21
CA GLU A 133 -3.63 -14.04 -9.10
C GLU A 133 -3.93 -15.38 -8.43
N ALA A 134 -2.96 -15.97 -7.74
CA ALA A 134 -3.15 -17.24 -7.02
C ALA A 134 -4.15 -17.12 -5.85
N SER A 135 -4.37 -15.93 -5.31
CA SER A 135 -5.40 -15.70 -4.28
C SER A 135 -6.83 -15.85 -4.82
N GLY A 136 -7.00 -15.70 -6.14
CA GLY A 136 -8.31 -15.67 -6.81
C GLY A 136 -9.18 -14.47 -6.41
N ARG A 137 -8.61 -13.47 -5.74
CA ARG A 137 -9.32 -12.30 -5.20
C ARG A 137 -9.16 -11.12 -6.15
N PRO A 138 -10.25 -10.57 -6.69
CA PRO A 138 -10.19 -9.56 -7.73
C PRO A 138 -9.95 -8.14 -7.22
N SER A 139 -9.95 -7.91 -5.90
CA SER A 139 -9.90 -6.58 -5.30
C SER A 139 -8.67 -6.39 -4.42
N LEU A 140 -7.93 -5.30 -4.63
CA LEU A 140 -6.74 -4.95 -3.88
C LEU A 140 -6.98 -3.65 -3.08
N VAL A 141 -6.74 -3.72 -1.77
CA VAL A 141 -6.87 -2.61 -0.83
C VAL A 141 -5.47 -2.12 -0.48
N PHE A 142 -5.09 -0.93 -0.93
CA PHE A 142 -3.74 -0.39 -0.81
C PHE A 142 -3.57 0.52 0.39
N THR A 143 -2.49 0.32 1.13
CA THR A 143 -1.99 1.18 2.21
C THR A 143 -0.48 1.30 2.14
N GLY A 144 0.13 2.25 2.84
CA GLY A 144 1.59 2.32 3.01
C GLY A 144 2.24 3.65 2.67
N VAL A 145 3.53 3.59 2.30
CA VAL A 145 4.41 4.76 2.10
C VAL A 145 5.24 4.60 0.81
N ALA A 146 5.47 5.63 -0.01
CA ALA A 146 4.80 6.91 0.02
C ALA A 146 3.56 6.86 -0.89
N THR A 147 2.47 7.54 -0.46
CA THR A 147 1.19 7.56 -1.19
C THR A 147 1.39 7.83 -2.68
N ASN A 148 2.10 8.90 -3.01
CA ASN A 148 2.30 9.40 -4.38
C ASN A 148 3.44 8.72 -5.16
N VAL A 149 4.09 7.72 -4.58
CA VAL A 149 5.20 7.00 -5.22
C VAL A 149 4.87 5.52 -5.29
N CYS A 150 5.31 4.72 -4.31
CA CYS A 150 5.20 3.27 -4.39
C CYS A 150 3.74 2.78 -4.30
N VAL A 151 2.91 3.42 -3.46
CA VAL A 151 1.51 3.05 -3.30
C VAL A 151 0.74 3.33 -4.59
N GLU A 152 0.74 4.57 -5.08
CA GLU A 152 0.00 4.94 -6.29
C GLU A 152 0.54 4.22 -7.52
N THR A 153 1.87 4.06 -7.68
CA THR A 153 2.43 3.34 -8.82
C THR A 153 1.97 1.87 -8.84
N SER A 154 1.98 1.20 -7.68
CA SER A 154 1.49 -0.18 -7.57
C SER A 154 -0.02 -0.28 -7.83
N LEU A 155 -0.80 0.69 -7.34
CA LEU A 155 -2.24 0.75 -7.56
C LEU A 155 -2.58 0.95 -9.05
N ARG A 156 -1.88 1.81 -9.76
CA ARG A 156 -2.08 2.02 -11.20
C ARG A 156 -1.78 0.77 -12.01
N ASP A 157 -0.67 0.08 -11.68
CA ASP A 157 -0.33 -1.17 -12.36
C ASP A 157 -1.34 -2.27 -12.04
N ALA A 158 -1.93 -2.27 -10.84
CA ALA A 158 -3.04 -3.17 -10.51
C ALA A 158 -4.26 -2.94 -11.40
N VAL A 159 -4.63 -1.67 -11.66
CA VAL A 159 -5.70 -1.34 -12.61
C VAL A 159 -5.36 -1.83 -14.02
N CYS A 160 -4.11 -1.63 -14.47
CA CYS A 160 -3.66 -2.11 -15.78
C CYS A 160 -3.62 -3.64 -15.88
N ALA A 161 -3.58 -4.34 -14.74
CA ALA A 161 -3.68 -5.80 -14.64
C ALA A 161 -5.11 -6.29 -14.33
N ASP A 162 -6.13 -5.45 -14.57
CA ASP A 162 -7.56 -5.74 -14.42
C ASP A 162 -8.04 -6.04 -12.98
N PHE A 163 -7.31 -5.57 -11.95
CA PHE A 163 -7.79 -5.63 -10.57
C PHE A 163 -8.65 -4.42 -10.21
N PHE A 164 -9.65 -4.63 -9.37
CA PHE A 164 -10.32 -3.53 -8.67
C PHE A 164 -9.40 -2.98 -7.59
N THR A 165 -9.32 -1.67 -7.46
CA THR A 165 -8.42 -1.03 -6.51
C THR A 165 -9.15 -0.10 -5.56
N THR A 166 -8.71 -0.11 -4.31
CA THR A 166 -9.16 0.81 -3.26
C THR A 166 -7.93 1.36 -2.53
N LEU A 167 -7.85 2.67 -2.40
CA LEU A 167 -6.85 3.35 -1.59
C LEU A 167 -7.44 3.69 -0.22
N VAL A 168 -6.78 3.28 0.86
CA VAL A 168 -7.17 3.71 2.21
C VAL A 168 -6.34 4.94 2.57
N GLU A 169 -6.93 6.12 2.35
CA GLU A 169 -6.19 7.38 2.38
C GLU A 169 -5.54 7.69 3.74
N ASP A 170 -6.28 7.50 4.85
CA ASP A 170 -5.79 7.75 6.20
C ASP A 170 -4.80 6.69 6.71
N ALA A 171 -4.62 5.60 5.97
CA ALA A 171 -3.60 4.57 6.17
C ALA A 171 -2.44 4.69 5.16
N CYS A 172 -2.31 5.83 4.50
CA CYS A 172 -1.20 6.16 3.63
C CYS A 172 -0.50 7.45 4.10
N ALA A 173 0.81 7.53 3.89
CA ALA A 173 1.56 8.75 4.16
C ALA A 173 2.45 9.12 2.98
N ALA A 174 2.63 10.44 2.78
CA ALA A 174 3.61 11.00 1.87
C ALA A 174 4.47 12.03 2.61
N TYR A 175 5.58 12.43 1.99
CA TYR A 175 6.51 13.42 2.59
C TYR A 175 6.08 14.87 2.33
N SER A 176 4.86 15.08 1.87
CA SER A 176 4.24 16.38 1.65
C SER A 176 2.72 16.20 1.63
N PRO A 177 1.95 17.03 2.38
CA PRO A 177 0.48 16.98 2.31
C PRO A 177 -0.06 17.17 0.90
N ALA A 178 0.48 18.14 0.16
CA ALA A 178 0.04 18.39 -1.22
C ALA A 178 0.28 17.20 -2.16
N ALA A 179 1.38 16.45 -1.98
CA ALA A 179 1.65 15.25 -2.76
C ALA A 179 0.68 14.11 -2.41
N HIS A 180 0.31 13.97 -1.13
CA HIS A 180 -0.69 13.02 -0.69
C HIS A 180 -2.06 13.35 -1.28
N GLU A 181 -2.53 14.58 -1.12
CA GLU A 181 -3.83 15.05 -1.62
C GLU A 181 -3.97 14.91 -3.13
N ALA A 182 -2.92 15.27 -3.88
CA ALA A 182 -2.89 15.11 -5.33
C ALA A 182 -3.02 13.63 -5.75
N SER A 183 -2.35 12.73 -5.05
CA SER A 183 -2.43 11.29 -5.29
C SER A 183 -3.83 10.75 -4.98
N VAL A 184 -4.39 11.11 -3.83
CA VAL A 184 -5.76 10.74 -3.43
C VAL A 184 -6.79 11.19 -4.46
N ALA A 185 -6.73 12.47 -4.87
CA ALA A 185 -7.63 13.02 -5.89
C ALA A 185 -7.48 12.31 -7.25
N ASN A 186 -6.25 11.98 -7.64
CA ASN A 186 -5.97 11.27 -8.88
C ASN A 186 -6.51 9.84 -8.87
N VAL A 187 -6.33 9.12 -7.76
CA VAL A 187 -6.89 7.77 -7.59
C VAL A 187 -8.41 7.80 -7.63
N ALA A 188 -9.05 8.71 -6.88
CA ALA A 188 -10.50 8.84 -6.83
C ALA A 188 -11.12 9.14 -8.22
N THR A 189 -10.41 9.91 -9.04
CA THR A 189 -10.90 10.32 -10.36
C THR A 189 -10.72 9.25 -11.43
N ASN A 190 -9.60 8.50 -11.39
CA ASN A 190 -9.16 7.74 -12.55
C ASN A 190 -8.94 6.24 -12.30
N PHE A 191 -8.64 5.82 -11.06
CA PHE A 191 -8.07 4.50 -10.86
C PHE A 191 -8.84 3.59 -9.91
N GLY A 192 -9.67 4.12 -9.01
CA GLY A 192 -10.36 3.26 -8.06
C GLY A 192 -11.12 4.02 -7.00
N PHE A 193 -11.48 3.31 -5.95
CA PHE A 193 -12.10 3.94 -4.79
C PHE A 193 -11.06 4.51 -3.83
N VAL A 194 -11.45 5.59 -3.17
CA VAL A 194 -10.75 6.12 -1.98
C VAL A 194 -11.67 5.94 -0.80
N THR A 195 -11.12 5.48 0.32
CA THR A 195 -11.88 5.21 1.54
C THR A 195 -11.02 5.44 2.78
N THR A 196 -11.61 5.28 3.96
CA THR A 196 -10.92 5.40 5.24
C THR A 196 -10.78 4.04 5.95
N THR A 197 -9.85 3.97 6.90
CA THR A 197 -9.69 2.82 7.79
C THR A 197 -11.00 2.42 8.45
N ALA A 198 -11.75 3.38 8.98
CA ALA A 198 -13.02 3.12 9.66
C ALA A 198 -14.07 2.45 8.74
N ALA A 199 -14.14 2.87 7.48
CA ALA A 199 -15.06 2.28 6.52
C ALA A 199 -14.67 0.84 6.15
N VAL A 200 -13.38 0.55 6.01
CA VAL A 200 -12.87 -0.82 5.78
C VAL A 200 -13.15 -1.71 6.99
N GLU A 201 -12.85 -1.24 8.20
CA GLU A 201 -13.11 -1.98 9.44
C GLU A 201 -14.60 -2.33 9.60
N ALA A 202 -15.51 -1.40 9.28
CA ALA A 202 -16.95 -1.65 9.35
C ALA A 202 -17.37 -2.81 8.41
N VAL A 203 -16.76 -2.93 7.24
CA VAL A 203 -17.00 -4.06 6.32
C VAL A 203 -16.42 -5.36 6.87
N TRP A 204 -15.19 -5.32 7.39
CA TRP A 204 -14.48 -6.53 7.81
C TRP A 204 -14.88 -7.03 9.19
N SER A 205 -15.47 -6.19 10.05
CA SER A 205 -16.01 -6.62 11.35
C SER A 205 -17.34 -7.40 11.27
N GLN A 206 -17.95 -7.53 10.07
CA GLN A 206 -19.27 -8.11 9.86
C GLN A 206 -20.39 -7.42 10.66
N GLU A 207 -20.17 -6.25 11.21
CA GLU A 207 -21.24 -5.41 11.75
C GLU A 207 -22.10 -4.91 10.59
N ARG A 208 -23.00 -5.79 10.12
CA ARG A 208 -24.00 -5.48 9.08
C ARG A 208 -25.11 -4.63 9.69
N ASP A 209 -24.84 -3.39 10.00
CA ASP A 209 -25.92 -2.42 10.18
C ASP A 209 -26.24 -1.81 8.80
N THR A 210 -27.31 -2.31 8.19
CA THR A 210 -27.77 -1.93 6.85
C THR A 210 -28.02 -0.44 6.67
N LYS A 211 -28.04 0.35 7.74
CA LYS A 211 -28.26 1.80 7.71
C LYS A 211 -27.00 2.62 7.38
N THR A 212 -25.81 2.09 7.60
CA THR A 212 -24.56 2.84 7.38
C THR A 212 -24.15 2.86 5.90
N PHE A 213 -24.67 1.94 5.09
CA PHE A 213 -24.22 1.75 3.70
C PHE A 213 -24.93 2.63 2.67
N GLU A 214 -26.14 3.13 2.94
CA GLU A 214 -26.85 4.04 2.03
C GLU A 214 -26.16 5.41 1.90
N THR A 215 -25.32 5.80 2.87
CA THR A 215 -24.65 7.10 2.90
C THR A 215 -23.34 7.12 2.10
N ILE A 216 -22.70 5.97 1.87
CA ILE A 216 -21.38 5.88 1.21
C ILE A 216 -21.51 5.84 -0.33
N ASP A 217 -22.62 5.30 -0.86
CA ASP A 217 -22.84 5.19 -2.31
C ASP A 217 -23.22 6.52 -3.00
N HIS A 218 -23.38 7.61 -2.26
CA HIS A 218 -23.79 8.92 -2.80
C HIS A 218 -22.64 9.92 -3.00
N ILE A 219 -21.40 9.53 -2.73
CA ILE A 219 -20.25 10.38 -3.03
C ILE A 219 -19.69 9.93 -4.41
N LYS A 220 -20.28 10.49 -5.45
CA LYS A 220 -19.73 10.51 -6.82
C LYS A 220 -19.16 11.87 -7.10
#